data_8018532fec2e5582e48eb23a76f0e27e
#
_entry.id   8018532fec2e5582e48eb23a76f0e27e
#
_cell.length_a   1.000
_cell.length_b   1.000
_cell.length_c   1.000
_cell.angle_alpha   90.00
_cell.angle_beta   90.00
_cell.angle_gamma   90.00
#
_symmetry.space_group_name_H-M   'P 1'
#
loop_
_entity.id
_entity.type
_entity.pdbx_description
1 polymer ?
#
loop_
_entity_poly.entity_id
_entity_poly.type
_entity_poly.pdbx_seq_one_letter_code
_entity_poly.pdbx_strand_id
1 'polypeptide(L)'
;FLIYAPQDPLGSDPNLLLPNDFIIQKPFPNPFNPATTFRFELPQSGFVRLAIYDVLGKRVRVLINKTMHQGLHSIIWDGTTTRGDIQSAGVYLYRLRYGEKSESGKLLLLK
;
A
#
# COMPACT_ATOMS: atom_id res chain seq x y z
N PHE A 1 -4.81 -35.38 -1.25
CA PHE A 1 -4.84 -34.72 -1.00
C PHE A 1 -4.51 -34.43 -0.79
N LEU A 2 -4.27 -34.27 -0.85
CA LEU A 2 -4.09 -33.62 -0.53
C LEU A 2 -3.64 -33.29 -0.23
N ILE A 3 -3.37 -33.12 -0.36
CA ILE A 3 -3.15 -32.43 0.04
C ILE A 3 -2.78 -32.06 0.23
N TYR A 4 -2.50 -32.08 0.20
CA TYR A 4 -2.37 -31.21 0.49
C TYR A 4 -1.74 -30.87 0.78
N ALA A 5 -1.42 -30.79 0.53
CA ALA A 5 -1.00 -30.08 0.82
C ALA A 5 -0.52 -29.63 1.05
N PRO A 6 -0.39 -29.52 1.08
CA PRO A 6 -0.09 -28.77 1.28
C PRO A 6 0.27 -28.30 1.50
N GLN A 7 0.50 -27.97 1.24
CA GLN A 7 0.57 -27.32 1.31
C GLN A 7 0.40 -26.82 1.15
N ASP A 8 0.89 -26.75 1.21
CA ASP A 8 0.25 -26.07 0.51
C ASP A 8 0.20 -26.49 -0.47
N PRO A 9 0.54 -26.78 -0.59
CA PRO A 9 0.48 -26.95 -1.85
C PRO A 9 -0.07 -25.97 -2.61
N LEU A 10 -0.88 -25.59 -2.38
CA LEU A 10 -1.72 -24.73 -3.14
C LEU A 10 -1.39 -23.29 -2.91
N GLY A 11 -0.82 -22.99 -1.77
CA GLY A 11 -0.63 -21.60 -1.37
C GLY A 11 0.35 -20.81 -2.19
N SER A 12 1.20 -21.49 -2.95
CA SER A 12 2.19 -20.78 -3.75
C SER A 12 1.73 -20.48 -5.17
N ASP A 13 0.55 -20.93 -5.54
CA ASP A 13 0.01 -20.70 -6.88
C ASP A 13 -0.80 -19.41 -6.87
N PRO A 14 -0.35 -18.37 -7.61
CA PRO A 14 -1.07 -17.09 -7.62
C PRO A 14 -2.49 -17.20 -8.17
N ASN A 15 -2.79 -18.25 -8.93
CA ASN A 15 -4.13 -18.44 -9.47
C ASN A 15 -5.09 -19.02 -8.43
N LEU A 16 -4.57 -19.40 -7.26
CA LEU A 16 -5.36 -19.98 -6.20
C LEU A 16 -5.52 -19.05 -5.02
N LEU A 17 -5.34 -17.76 -5.24
CA LEU A 17 -5.55 -16.75 -4.22
C LEU A 17 -7.00 -16.81 -3.74
N LEU A 18 -7.16 -16.66 -2.42
CA LEU A 18 -8.49 -16.66 -1.83
C LEU A 18 -9.25 -15.42 -2.28
N PRO A 19 -10.59 -15.51 -2.39
CA PRO A 19 -11.37 -14.36 -2.84
C PRO A 19 -11.24 -13.12 -1.97
N ASN A 20 -10.84 -13.30 -0.70
CA ASN A 20 -10.68 -12.17 0.21
C ASN A 20 -9.23 -11.74 0.36
N ASP A 21 -8.35 -12.23 -0.50
CA ASP A 21 -6.97 -11.81 -0.45
C ASP A 21 -6.81 -10.39 -0.95
N PHE A 22 -5.96 -9.67 -0.24
CA PHE A 22 -5.62 -8.29 -0.54
C PHE A 22 -4.19 -8.27 -1.05
N ILE A 23 -3.99 -7.74 -2.25
CA ILE A 23 -2.69 -7.72 -2.90
C ILE A 23 -2.20 -6.29 -3.02
N ILE A 24 -1.00 -6.03 -2.49
CA ILE A 24 -0.36 -4.74 -2.62
C ILE A 24 1.02 -4.92 -3.20
N GLN A 25 1.36 -4.09 -4.18
CA GLN A 25 2.69 -4.04 -4.75
C GLN A 25 3.54 -3.05 -3.97
N LYS A 26 4.84 -3.26 -3.95
CA LYS A 26 5.74 -2.29 -3.34
C LYS A 26 5.66 -0.98 -4.12
N PRO A 27 5.66 0.15 -3.42
CA PRO A 27 5.62 1.44 -4.11
C PRO A 27 6.79 1.60 -5.06
N PHE A 28 6.54 2.19 -6.21
CA PHE A 28 7.57 2.35 -7.23
C PHE A 28 7.42 3.70 -7.92
N PRO A 29 8.51 4.41 -8.16
CA PRO A 29 9.89 4.10 -7.76
C PRO A 29 10.12 4.32 -6.27
N ASN A 30 11.14 3.62 -5.75
CA ASN A 30 11.55 3.76 -4.35
C ASN A 30 13.02 3.36 -4.26
N PRO A 31 13.98 4.30 -4.11
CA PRO A 31 13.80 5.74 -3.84
C PRO A 31 13.07 6.48 -4.94
N PHE A 32 12.47 7.62 -4.58
CA PHE A 32 11.67 8.37 -5.54
C PHE A 32 12.02 9.87 -5.53
N ASN A 33 11.74 10.53 -6.68
CA ASN A 33 12.00 11.95 -6.84
C ASN A 33 11.16 12.46 -8.03
N PRO A 34 10.10 13.21 -7.81
CA PRO A 34 9.52 13.54 -6.50
C PRO A 34 8.35 12.63 -6.14
N ALA A 35 7.97 11.68 -6.98
CA ALA A 35 6.73 10.96 -6.79
C ALA A 35 6.92 9.44 -6.80
N THR A 36 6.08 8.76 -6.04
CA THR A 36 6.03 7.30 -6.04
C THR A 36 4.57 6.88 -6.18
N THR A 37 4.35 5.68 -6.72
CA THR A 37 3.01 5.17 -6.98
C THR A 37 2.75 3.94 -6.13
N PHE A 38 1.59 3.93 -5.48
CA PHE A 38 1.08 2.77 -4.75
C PHE A 38 0.06 2.06 -5.64
N ARG A 39 0.20 0.75 -5.79
CA ARG A 39 -0.74 -0.07 -6.55
C ARG A 39 -1.21 -1.22 -5.69
N PHE A 40 -2.50 -1.45 -5.70
CA PHE A 40 -3.07 -2.53 -4.91
C PHE A 40 -4.33 -3.04 -5.56
N GLU A 41 -4.72 -4.26 -5.20
CA GLU A 41 -5.93 -4.87 -5.72
C GLU A 41 -6.82 -5.29 -4.56
N LEU A 42 -8.09 -4.91 -4.65
CA LEU A 42 -9.09 -5.26 -3.63
C LEU A 42 -9.95 -6.40 -4.15
N PRO A 43 -10.06 -7.48 -3.36
CA PRO A 43 -10.93 -8.60 -3.76
C PRO A 43 -12.41 -8.25 -3.67
N GLN A 44 -12.76 -7.29 -2.82
CA GLN A 44 -14.13 -6.80 -2.67
C GLN A 44 -14.09 -5.32 -2.35
N SER A 45 -15.20 -4.65 -2.60
CA SER A 45 -15.33 -3.26 -2.18
C SER A 45 -15.19 -3.17 -0.67
N GLY A 46 -14.53 -2.11 -0.21
CA GLY A 46 -14.32 -1.93 1.22
C GLY A 46 -13.63 -0.63 1.53
N PHE A 47 -13.54 -0.33 2.81
CA PHE A 47 -12.91 0.89 3.27
C PHE A 47 -11.40 0.75 3.21
N VAL A 48 -10.74 1.76 2.63
CA VAL A 48 -9.28 1.79 2.48
C VAL A 48 -8.74 3.07 3.09
N ARG A 49 -7.65 2.93 3.83
CA ARG A 49 -6.94 4.08 4.37
C ARG A 49 -5.45 3.93 4.08
N LEU A 50 -4.90 4.90 3.35
CA LEU A 50 -3.47 4.95 3.06
C LEU A 50 -2.92 6.26 3.59
N ALA A 51 -1.97 6.17 4.51
CA ALA A 51 -1.39 7.34 5.15
C ALA A 51 0.13 7.26 5.13
N ILE A 52 0.74 8.44 5.10
CA ILE A 52 2.19 8.60 5.09
C ILE A 52 2.59 9.24 6.43
N TYR A 53 3.69 8.75 6.99
CA TYR A 53 4.23 9.21 8.27
C TYR A 53 5.72 9.49 8.14
N ASP A 54 6.22 10.39 8.99
CA ASP A 54 7.67 10.57 9.10
C ASP A 54 8.24 9.52 10.07
N VAL A 55 9.57 9.54 10.27
CA VAL A 55 10.23 8.54 11.10
C VAL A 55 9.87 8.67 12.59
N LEU A 56 9.33 9.81 12.98
CA LEU A 56 8.89 10.01 14.36
C LEU A 56 7.43 9.57 14.57
N GLY A 57 6.80 9.07 13.51
CA GLY A 57 5.41 8.62 13.58
C GLY A 57 4.40 9.73 13.38
N LYS A 58 4.84 10.94 13.05
CA LYS A 58 3.93 12.05 12.79
C LYS A 58 3.31 11.86 11.41
N ARG A 59 1.99 12.05 11.34
CA ARG A 59 1.28 11.90 10.05
C ARG A 59 1.64 13.06 9.12
N VAL A 60 2.07 12.71 7.91
CA VAL A 60 2.43 13.68 6.88
C VAL A 60 1.25 13.92 5.96
N ARG A 61 0.58 12.85 5.53
CA ARG A 61 -0.53 12.98 4.59
C ARG A 61 -1.40 11.73 4.61
N VAL A 62 -2.69 11.92 4.42
CA VAL A 62 -3.62 10.82 4.18
C VAL A 62 -3.96 10.86 2.69
N LEU A 63 -3.55 9.83 1.96
CA LEU A 63 -3.78 9.76 0.52
C LEU A 63 -5.13 9.19 0.19
N ILE A 64 -5.59 8.20 0.96
CA ILE A 64 -6.88 7.55 0.76
C ILE A 64 -7.53 7.38 2.12
N ASN A 65 -8.83 7.66 2.19
CA ASN A 65 -9.59 7.47 3.42
C ASN A 65 -11.08 7.37 3.04
N LYS A 66 -11.41 6.29 2.31
CA LYS A 66 -12.77 6.12 1.79
C LYS A 66 -13.01 4.68 1.36
N THR A 67 -14.27 4.37 1.11
CA THR A 67 -14.65 3.10 0.50
C THR A 67 -14.27 3.11 -0.97
N MET A 68 -13.64 2.02 -1.41
CA MET A 68 -13.20 1.86 -2.79
C MET A 68 -13.78 0.59 -3.37
N HIS A 69 -13.91 0.59 -4.68
CA HIS A 69 -14.48 -0.54 -5.41
C HIS A 69 -13.50 -1.71 -5.47
N GLN A 70 -14.04 -2.91 -5.67
CA GLN A 70 -13.28 -4.08 -6.04
C GLN A 70 -12.42 -3.76 -7.27
N GLY A 71 -11.22 -4.33 -7.32
CA GLY A 71 -10.36 -4.23 -8.50
C GLY A 71 -9.04 -3.54 -8.22
N LEU A 72 -8.38 -3.16 -9.30
CA LEU A 72 -7.06 -2.54 -9.25
C LEU A 72 -7.16 -1.05 -9.02
N HIS A 73 -6.26 -0.56 -8.17
CA HIS A 73 -6.19 0.86 -7.86
C HIS A 73 -4.74 1.32 -7.85
N SER A 74 -4.54 2.58 -8.19
CA SER A 74 -3.24 3.20 -8.03
C SER A 74 -3.42 4.63 -7.55
N ILE A 75 -2.44 5.09 -6.75
CA ILE A 75 -2.44 6.46 -6.27
C ILE A 75 -1.00 6.93 -6.13
N ILE A 76 -0.77 8.19 -6.41
CA ILE A 76 0.57 8.77 -6.41
C ILE A 76 0.72 9.66 -5.19
N TRP A 77 1.88 9.52 -4.52
CA TRP A 77 2.29 10.50 -3.52
C TRP A 77 3.43 11.33 -4.12
N ASP A 78 3.26 12.62 -4.10
CA ASP A 78 4.20 13.57 -4.71
C ASP A 78 5.16 14.19 -3.71
N GLY A 79 5.25 13.63 -2.51
CA GLY A 79 6.17 14.13 -1.49
C GLY A 79 5.67 15.34 -0.72
N THR A 80 4.38 15.61 -0.77
CA THR A 80 3.83 16.79 -0.09
C THR A 80 2.91 16.41 1.06
N THR A 81 2.68 17.37 1.96
CA THR A 81 1.68 17.26 3.01
C THR A 81 0.28 17.48 2.45
N THR A 82 -0.73 17.29 3.30
CA THR A 82 -2.11 17.58 2.92
C THR A 82 -2.29 19.03 2.48
N ARG A 83 -1.48 19.93 3.01
CA ARG A 83 -1.54 21.36 2.64
C ARG A 83 -0.77 21.68 1.36
N GLY A 84 -0.02 20.71 0.81
CA GLY A 84 0.78 20.94 -0.38
C GLY A 84 2.22 21.32 -0.09
N ASP A 85 2.63 21.32 1.18
CA ASP A 85 4.02 21.66 1.54
C ASP A 85 4.94 20.52 1.13
N ILE A 86 6.05 20.87 0.47
CA ILE A 86 7.03 19.89 0.04
C ILE A 86 7.81 19.39 1.25
N GLN A 87 7.89 18.06 1.36
CA GLN A 87 8.64 17.44 2.44
C GLN A 87 10.12 17.37 2.10
N SER A 88 10.95 17.37 3.14
CA SER A 88 12.39 17.25 2.96
C SER A 88 12.76 15.83 2.54
N ALA A 89 13.93 15.70 1.91
CA ALA A 89 14.47 14.40 1.56
C ALA A 89 14.65 13.56 2.83
N GLY A 90 14.42 12.26 2.72
CA GLY A 90 14.59 11.37 3.84
C GLY A 90 13.65 10.20 3.78
N VAL A 91 13.58 9.49 4.90
CA VAL A 91 12.78 8.27 5.03
C VAL A 91 11.39 8.61 5.52
N TYR A 92 10.39 8.01 4.87
CA TYR A 92 8.99 8.11 5.26
C TYR A 92 8.43 6.71 5.37
N LEU A 93 7.34 6.58 6.13
CA LEU A 93 6.68 5.29 6.32
C LEU A 93 5.28 5.40 5.76
N TYR A 94 4.79 4.31 5.18
CA TYR A 94 3.41 4.26 4.72
C TYR A 94 2.68 3.12 5.42
N ARG A 95 1.38 3.28 5.55
CA ARG A 95 0.51 2.22 6.05
C ARG A 95 -0.76 2.21 5.24
N LEU A 96 -1.03 1.07 4.63
CA LEU A 96 -2.24 0.84 3.86
C LEU A 96 -3.09 -0.17 4.60
N ARG A 97 -4.32 0.22 4.88
CA ARG A 97 -5.28 -0.63 5.60
C ARG A 97 -6.47 -0.91 4.72
N TYR A 98 -6.94 -2.14 4.76
CA TYR A 98 -8.14 -2.60 4.08
C TYR A 98 -8.84 -3.56 5.04
N GLY A 99 -9.94 -3.11 5.62
CA GLY A 99 -10.60 -3.87 6.68
C GLY A 99 -9.65 -4.10 7.84
N GLU A 100 -9.43 -5.36 8.18
CA GLU A 100 -8.52 -5.71 9.27
C GLU A 100 -7.10 -6.00 8.79
N LYS A 101 -6.88 -5.92 7.49
CA LYS A 101 -5.56 -6.16 6.91
C LYS A 101 -4.81 -4.87 6.76
N SER A 102 -3.48 -4.94 6.91
CA SER A 102 -2.65 -3.76 6.72
C SER A 102 -1.29 -4.15 6.18
N GLU A 103 -0.71 -3.24 5.41
CA GLU A 103 0.64 -3.33 4.88
C GLU A 103 1.36 -2.04 5.21
N SER A 104 2.61 -2.17 5.62
CA SER A 104 3.44 -1.02 5.95
C SER A 104 4.79 -1.17 5.29
N GLY A 105 5.45 -0.06 5.04
CA GLY A 105 6.78 -0.09 4.48
C GLY A 105 7.44 1.26 4.52
N LYS A 106 8.64 1.33 3.96
CA LYS A 106 9.46 2.53 3.95
C LYS A 106 9.54 3.13 2.55
N LEU A 107 9.66 4.43 2.51
CA LEU A 107 9.85 5.20 1.28
C LEU A 107 11.07 6.09 1.48
N LEU A 108 11.86 6.27 0.44
CA LEU A 108 13.00 7.17 0.48
C LEU A 108 12.78 8.28 -0.55
N LEU A 109 12.56 9.49 -0.06
CA LEU A 109 12.39 10.67 -0.90
C LEU A 109 13.74 11.31 -1.16
N LEU A 110 14.08 11.44 -2.41
CA LEU A 110 15.30 12.11 -2.84
C LEU A 110 14.99 13.53 -3.29
N LYS A 111 15.98 14.36 -3.28
CA LYS A 111 15.86 15.74 -3.77
C LYS A 111 16.68 15.93 -5.01
#